data_867ec28154ff843da1d76aaf7a2c3d96
#
_entry.id   867ec28154ff843da1d76aaf7a2c3d96
#
_cell.length_a   1.000
_cell.length_b   1.000
_cell.length_c   1.000
_cell.angle_alpha   90.00
_cell.angle_beta   90.00
_cell.angle_gamma   90.00
#
_symmetry.space_group_name_H-M   'P 1'
#
loop_
_entity.id
_entity.type
_entity.pdbx_description
1 polymer ?
#
loop_
_entity_poly.entity_id
_entity_poly.type
_entity_poly.pdbx_seq_one_letter_code
_entity_poly.pdbx_strand_id
1 'polypeptide(L)'
;TFKELKGSQFDKEMKKSFVDFFSRKPSFELYIIKIKNSELTDQFCQNTARVFNYTIKLAMEYFIHKGYIPKEDCSLQLDERNEKTESRFFLENYLNTELSMNGTTDKKFDVTYYDSSDNNLIQIADVFANLYYSHLQTGGYKNELKKLEEAGILKFVFTFPKQ
;
A
#
# COMPACT_ATOMS: atom_id res chain seq x y z
N THR A 1 -7.12 25.26 6.65
CA THR A 1 -7.20 24.01 7.44
C THR A 1 -7.71 22.93 6.50
N PHE A 2 -6.90 21.93 6.24
CA PHE A 2 -7.33 20.78 5.44
C PHE A 2 -8.29 19.94 6.29
N LYS A 3 -9.46 19.61 5.73
CA LYS A 3 -10.38 18.65 6.34
C LYS A 3 -9.86 17.21 6.22
N GLU A 4 -9.08 16.96 5.19
CA GLU A 4 -8.51 15.68 4.84
C GLU A 4 -7.16 15.91 4.14
N LEU A 5 -6.16 15.08 4.43
CA LEU A 5 -4.88 15.09 3.72
C LEU A 5 -5.01 14.22 2.46
N LYS A 6 -4.83 14.83 1.28
CA LYS A 6 -4.79 14.13 -0.01
C LYS A 6 -3.47 14.38 -0.68
N GLY A 7 -2.75 13.32 -1.03
CA GLY A 7 -1.45 13.42 -1.68
C GLY A 7 -1.48 14.20 -3.01
N SER A 8 -2.59 14.12 -3.75
CA SER A 8 -2.81 14.88 -4.97
C SER A 8 -2.92 16.39 -4.78
N GLN A 9 -3.24 16.85 -3.56
CA GLN A 9 -3.34 18.27 -3.20
C GLN A 9 -2.03 18.84 -2.66
N PHE A 10 -1.04 17.98 -2.39
CA PHE A 10 0.25 18.39 -1.90
C PHE A 10 1.13 18.85 -3.07
N ASP A 11 1.61 20.09 -3.00
CA ASP A 11 2.67 20.55 -3.87
C ASP A 11 4.04 19.96 -3.50
N LYS A 12 5.07 20.34 -4.21
CA LYS A 12 6.42 19.81 -4.01
C LYS A 12 6.98 20.13 -2.62
N GLU A 13 6.77 21.34 -2.13
CA GLU A 13 7.30 21.77 -0.83
C GLU A 13 6.53 21.12 0.33
N MET A 14 5.23 20.96 0.18
CA MET A 14 4.42 20.20 1.16
C MET A 14 4.86 18.75 1.25
N LYS A 15 5.11 18.08 0.13
CA LYS A 15 5.61 16.70 0.11
C LYS A 15 6.98 16.57 0.77
N LYS A 16 7.90 17.51 0.53
CA LYS A 16 9.20 17.54 1.20
C LYS A 16 9.05 17.74 2.71
N SER A 17 8.25 18.69 3.14
CA SER A 17 7.98 18.95 4.56
C SER A 17 7.37 17.74 5.26
N PHE A 18 6.49 17.03 4.56
CA PHE A 18 5.87 15.80 5.05
C PHE A 18 6.91 14.67 5.26
N VAL A 19 7.80 14.47 4.29
CA VAL A 19 8.91 13.52 4.42
C VAL A 19 9.85 13.91 5.56
N ASP A 20 10.22 15.18 5.65
CA ASP A 20 11.11 15.68 6.71
C ASP A 20 10.52 15.48 8.10
N PHE A 21 9.22 15.71 8.24
CA PHE A 21 8.52 15.49 9.52
C PHE A 21 8.62 14.03 9.98
N PHE A 22 8.24 13.09 9.13
CA PHE A 22 8.24 11.66 9.48
C PHE A 22 9.66 11.08 9.61
N SER A 23 10.62 11.56 8.82
CA SER A 23 12.00 11.09 8.89
C SER A 23 12.69 11.41 10.20
N ARG A 24 12.25 12.45 10.91
CA ARG A 24 12.82 12.82 12.24
C ARG A 24 12.36 11.91 13.37
N LYS A 25 11.18 11.34 13.27
CA LYS A 25 10.58 10.45 14.29
C LYS A 25 9.90 9.27 13.59
N PRO A 26 10.67 8.28 13.10
CA PRO A 26 10.09 7.11 12.48
C PRO A 26 9.20 6.36 13.47
N SER A 27 7.92 6.19 13.12
CA SER A 27 6.91 5.52 13.96
C SER A 27 6.18 4.42 13.23
N PHE A 28 6.50 4.19 11.96
CA PHE A 28 5.92 3.15 11.10
C PHE A 28 6.92 2.71 10.05
N GLU A 29 6.60 1.62 9.38
CA GLU A 29 7.30 1.12 8.21
C GLU A 29 6.42 1.31 6.97
N LEU A 30 7.05 1.65 5.85
CA LEU A 30 6.41 1.88 4.57
C LEU A 30 6.83 0.78 3.58
N TYR A 31 5.84 0.06 3.09
CA TYR A 31 5.97 -0.90 2.00
C TYR A 31 5.11 -0.42 0.83
N ILE A 32 5.70 -0.25 -0.33
CA ILE A 32 5.00 0.23 -1.52
C ILE A 32 4.68 -0.95 -2.42
N ILE A 33 3.43 -1.02 -2.88
CA ILE A 33 2.99 -2.00 -3.87
C ILE A 33 2.77 -1.26 -5.19
N LYS A 34 3.56 -1.63 -6.20
CA LYS A 34 3.51 -1.05 -7.55
C LYS A 34 2.93 -2.05 -8.53
N ILE A 35 1.88 -1.65 -9.23
CA ILE A 35 1.27 -2.44 -10.31
C ILE A 35 1.67 -1.82 -11.65
N LYS A 36 2.22 -2.65 -12.55
CA LYS A 36 2.59 -2.26 -13.92
C LYS A 36 1.46 -2.67 -14.87
N ASN A 37 0.45 -1.84 -15.01
CA ASN A 37 -0.74 -2.13 -15.82
C ASN A 37 -0.40 -2.47 -17.29
N SER A 38 0.64 -1.85 -17.85
CA SER A 38 1.08 -2.10 -19.23
C SER A 38 1.61 -3.51 -19.49
N GLU A 39 1.97 -4.24 -18.43
CA GLU A 39 2.47 -5.61 -18.51
C GLU A 39 1.40 -6.67 -18.16
N LEU A 40 0.17 -6.22 -17.87
CA LEU A 40 -0.96 -7.10 -17.58
C LEU A 40 -1.76 -7.36 -18.86
N THR A 41 -2.37 -8.55 -18.96
CA THR A 41 -3.28 -8.84 -20.07
C THR A 41 -4.55 -8.02 -19.95
N ASP A 42 -5.14 -7.63 -21.08
CA ASP A 42 -6.40 -6.86 -21.11
C ASP A 42 -7.52 -7.58 -20.34
N GLN A 43 -7.61 -8.90 -20.48
CA GLN A 43 -8.59 -9.70 -19.76
C GLN A 43 -8.44 -9.63 -18.25
N PHE A 44 -7.21 -9.56 -17.72
CA PHE A 44 -6.94 -9.42 -16.30
C PHE A 44 -7.27 -8.00 -15.81
N CYS A 45 -6.95 -6.98 -16.62
CA CYS A 45 -7.21 -5.58 -16.32
C CYS A 45 -8.70 -5.20 -16.32
N GLN A 46 -9.57 -5.96 -16.98
CA GLN A 46 -11.02 -5.68 -17.03
C GLN A 46 -11.69 -5.70 -15.65
N ASN A 47 -11.11 -6.40 -14.66
CA ASN A 47 -11.60 -6.41 -13.30
C ASN A 47 -10.58 -5.83 -12.33
N THR A 48 -10.65 -4.51 -12.11
CA THR A 48 -9.72 -3.79 -11.23
C THR A 48 -9.73 -4.29 -9.79
N ALA A 49 -10.88 -4.72 -9.26
CA ALA A 49 -10.97 -5.29 -7.91
C ALA A 49 -10.23 -6.63 -7.82
N ARG A 50 -10.31 -7.47 -8.85
CA ARG A 50 -9.56 -8.73 -8.91
C ARG A 50 -8.05 -8.48 -8.97
N VAL A 51 -7.60 -7.55 -9.81
CA VAL A 51 -6.18 -7.15 -9.90
C VAL A 51 -5.69 -6.68 -8.53
N PHE A 52 -6.45 -5.79 -7.88
CA PHE A 52 -6.12 -5.26 -6.57
C PHE A 52 -5.99 -6.39 -5.53
N ASN A 53 -7.02 -7.21 -5.36
CA ASN A 53 -7.04 -8.28 -4.36
C ASN A 53 -5.93 -9.30 -4.59
N TYR A 54 -5.69 -9.69 -5.84
CA TYR A 54 -4.62 -10.61 -6.21
C TYR A 54 -3.24 -10.03 -5.90
N THR A 55 -3.03 -8.76 -6.22
CA THR A 55 -1.75 -8.08 -5.94
C THR A 55 -1.49 -7.92 -4.45
N ILE A 56 -2.52 -7.58 -3.66
CA ILE A 56 -2.42 -7.54 -2.19
C ILE A 56 -2.04 -8.93 -1.65
N LYS A 57 -2.69 -9.99 -2.11
CA LYS A 57 -2.36 -11.37 -1.71
C LYS A 57 -0.89 -11.70 -1.99
N LEU A 58 -0.40 -11.43 -3.19
CA LEU A 58 0.99 -11.69 -3.56
C LEU A 58 1.98 -10.87 -2.73
N ALA A 59 1.67 -9.60 -2.48
CA ALA A 59 2.50 -8.74 -1.67
C ALA A 59 2.57 -9.21 -0.22
N MET A 60 1.44 -9.55 0.39
CA MET A 60 1.37 -10.06 1.77
C MET A 60 2.13 -11.38 1.91
N GLU A 61 1.93 -12.32 0.99
CA GLU A 61 2.69 -13.56 0.92
C GLU A 61 4.20 -13.31 0.87
N TYR A 62 4.64 -12.41 0.00
CA TYR A 62 6.04 -12.05 -0.13
C TYR A 62 6.60 -11.42 1.16
N PHE A 63 5.87 -10.47 1.75
CA PHE A 63 6.30 -9.78 2.98
C PHE A 63 6.43 -10.71 4.17
N ILE A 64 5.50 -11.67 4.30
CA ILE A 64 5.56 -12.70 5.35
C ILE A 64 6.75 -13.63 5.13
N HIS A 65 6.95 -14.15 3.91
CA HIS A 65 8.05 -15.05 3.60
C HIS A 65 9.43 -14.40 3.77
N LYS A 66 9.52 -13.07 3.56
CA LYS A 66 10.76 -12.30 3.77
C LYS A 66 10.94 -11.85 5.21
N GLY A 67 9.97 -12.10 6.09
CA GLY A 67 10.01 -11.65 7.48
C GLY A 67 9.86 -10.13 7.64
N TYR A 68 9.33 -9.43 6.65
CA TYR A 68 9.06 -7.99 6.73
C TYR A 68 7.84 -7.71 7.61
N ILE A 69 6.86 -8.57 7.59
CA ILE A 69 5.72 -8.54 8.50
C ILE A 69 5.65 -9.87 9.26
N PRO A 70 5.20 -9.86 10.53
CA PRO A 70 5.13 -11.07 11.34
C PRO A 70 4.04 -12.03 10.83
N LYS A 71 4.18 -13.31 11.20
CA LYS A 71 3.17 -14.34 10.95
C LYS A 71 2.06 -14.32 12.02
N GLU A 72 1.61 -13.16 12.40
CA GLU A 72 0.59 -12.93 13.43
C GLU A 72 -0.71 -12.47 12.80
N ASP A 73 -1.77 -12.38 13.60
CA ASP A 73 -3.04 -11.81 13.14
C ASP A 73 -2.79 -10.36 12.67
N CYS A 74 -3.35 -10.01 11.52
CA CYS A 74 -3.09 -8.75 10.85
C CYS A 74 -4.41 -8.04 10.50
N SER A 75 -4.54 -6.79 10.92
CA SER A 75 -5.66 -5.94 10.53
C SER A 75 -5.26 -5.03 9.38
N LEU A 76 -5.96 -5.17 8.25
CA LEU A 76 -5.79 -4.31 7.08
C LEU A 76 -6.87 -3.23 7.09
N GLN A 77 -6.44 -1.98 7.07
CA GLN A 77 -7.31 -0.82 6.95
C GLN A 77 -7.17 -0.25 5.54
N LEU A 78 -8.26 -0.23 4.79
CA LEU A 78 -8.29 0.16 3.40
C LEU A 78 -9.22 1.35 3.18
N ASP A 79 -8.88 2.17 2.18
CA ASP A 79 -9.77 3.22 1.69
C ASP A 79 -11.01 2.60 1.06
N GLU A 80 -12.20 3.05 1.43
CA GLU A 80 -13.48 2.54 0.92
C GLU A 80 -13.65 2.70 -0.59
N ARG A 81 -12.89 3.61 -1.24
CA ARG A 81 -12.85 3.72 -2.70
C ARG A 81 -12.41 2.44 -3.40
N ASN A 82 -11.73 1.55 -2.68
CA ASN A 82 -11.34 0.23 -3.16
C ASN A 82 -12.43 -0.84 -2.90
N GLU A 83 -13.51 -0.46 -2.21
CA GLU A 83 -14.66 -1.31 -1.97
C GLU A 83 -15.60 -1.27 -3.17
N LYS A 84 -15.72 -2.40 -3.88
CA LYS A 84 -16.87 -2.65 -4.75
C LYS A 84 -17.88 -3.47 -3.98
N THR A 85 -19.12 -3.04 -4.00
CA THR A 85 -20.24 -3.50 -3.16
C THR A 85 -20.43 -5.01 -3.07
N GLU A 86 -20.00 -5.77 -4.10
CA GLU A 86 -20.09 -7.23 -4.12
C GLU A 86 -18.87 -7.95 -3.53
N SER A 87 -17.83 -7.22 -3.15
CA SER A 87 -16.55 -7.79 -2.75
C SER A 87 -16.07 -7.39 -1.36
N ARG A 88 -16.93 -6.80 -0.52
CA ARG A 88 -16.54 -6.29 0.81
C ARG A 88 -15.82 -7.32 1.68
N PHE A 89 -16.29 -8.56 1.68
CA PHE A 89 -15.67 -9.66 2.42
C PHE A 89 -14.75 -10.53 1.54
N PHE A 90 -14.66 -10.22 0.25
CA PHE A 90 -13.92 -11.06 -0.68
C PHE A 90 -12.43 -11.05 -0.37
N LEU A 91 -11.83 -9.89 -0.13
CA LEU A 91 -10.39 -9.79 0.15
C LEU A 91 -10.03 -10.51 1.44
N GLU A 92 -10.82 -10.33 2.51
CA GLU A 92 -10.60 -11.00 3.79
C GLU A 92 -10.64 -12.53 3.64
N ASN A 93 -11.73 -13.05 3.05
CA ASN A 93 -11.88 -14.49 2.81
C ASN A 93 -10.80 -15.03 1.87
N TYR A 94 -10.45 -14.27 0.84
CA TYR A 94 -9.42 -14.64 -0.12
C TYR A 94 -8.05 -14.74 0.54
N LEU A 95 -7.64 -13.74 1.33
CA LEU A 95 -6.36 -13.78 2.06
C LEU A 95 -6.33 -14.94 3.06
N ASN A 96 -7.37 -15.10 3.87
CA ASN A 96 -7.45 -16.15 4.88
C ASN A 96 -7.44 -17.56 4.28
N THR A 97 -8.05 -17.74 3.12
CA THR A 97 -8.05 -19.03 2.42
C THR A 97 -6.71 -19.29 1.73
N GLU A 98 -6.27 -18.38 0.87
CA GLU A 98 -5.09 -18.61 0.02
C GLU A 98 -3.80 -18.70 0.82
N LEU A 99 -3.59 -17.81 1.81
CA LEU A 99 -2.36 -17.81 2.60
C LEU A 99 -2.28 -18.95 3.60
N SER A 100 -3.42 -19.50 4.02
CA SER A 100 -3.48 -20.73 4.82
C SER A 100 -3.23 -21.96 3.94
N MET A 101 -3.90 -22.07 2.80
CA MET A 101 -3.77 -23.24 1.90
C MET A 101 -2.36 -23.41 1.35
N ASN A 102 -1.65 -22.32 1.05
CA ASN A 102 -0.28 -22.39 0.55
C ASN A 102 0.79 -22.45 1.66
N GLY A 103 0.38 -22.53 2.92
CA GLY A 103 1.28 -22.64 4.06
C GLY A 103 2.06 -21.36 4.42
N THR A 104 1.64 -20.20 3.93
CA THR A 104 2.28 -18.93 4.26
C THR A 104 2.04 -18.55 5.72
N THR A 105 0.79 -18.59 6.16
CA THR A 105 0.39 -18.36 7.55
C THR A 105 -0.98 -18.96 7.84
N ASP A 106 -1.21 -19.40 9.04
CA ASP A 106 -2.51 -19.85 9.59
C ASP A 106 -3.20 -18.74 10.42
N LYS A 107 -2.58 -17.58 10.53
CA LYS A 107 -3.11 -16.43 11.25
C LYS A 107 -4.13 -15.67 10.41
N LYS A 108 -5.00 -14.94 11.11
CA LYS A 108 -6.13 -14.27 10.48
C LYS A 108 -5.76 -12.90 9.95
N PHE A 109 -6.29 -12.61 8.78
CA PHE A 109 -6.42 -11.25 8.25
C PHE A 109 -7.83 -10.75 8.52
N ASP A 110 -7.90 -9.53 9.02
CA ASP A 110 -9.12 -8.78 9.26
C ASP A 110 -9.09 -7.54 8.35
N VAL A 111 -10.10 -7.36 7.52
CA VAL A 111 -10.13 -6.30 6.51
C VAL A 111 -11.27 -5.34 6.78
N THR A 112 -10.93 -4.09 7.03
CA THR A 112 -11.90 -3.03 7.26
C THR A 112 -11.70 -1.89 6.27
N TYR A 113 -12.80 -1.41 5.68
CA TYR A 113 -12.82 -0.26 4.78
C TYR A 113 -13.27 0.99 5.54
N TYR A 114 -12.55 2.09 5.33
CA TYR A 114 -12.81 3.37 5.98
C TYR A 114 -12.99 4.48 4.96
N ASP A 115 -13.83 5.45 5.29
CA ASP A 115 -13.72 6.78 4.69
C ASP A 115 -12.35 7.36 5.05
N SER A 116 -11.59 7.77 4.04
CA SER A 116 -10.26 8.32 4.24
C SER A 116 -10.26 9.58 5.10
N SER A 117 -11.37 10.34 5.12
CA SER A 117 -11.54 11.51 6.00
C SER A 117 -11.49 11.18 7.50
N ASP A 118 -11.85 9.95 7.85
CA ASP A 118 -11.94 9.48 9.24
C ASP A 118 -10.72 8.64 9.67
N ASN A 119 -9.75 8.42 8.79
CA ASN A 119 -8.60 7.57 9.08
C ASN A 119 -7.25 8.22 8.68
N ASN A 120 -6.53 8.71 9.67
CA ASN A 120 -5.24 9.38 9.47
C ASN A 120 -4.16 8.47 8.84
N LEU A 121 -4.17 7.16 9.13
CA LEU A 121 -3.20 6.24 8.55
C LEU A 121 -3.41 6.06 7.06
N ILE A 122 -4.67 6.00 6.62
CA ILE A 122 -5.02 5.95 5.19
C ILE A 122 -4.60 7.24 4.50
N GLN A 123 -4.82 8.40 5.12
CA GLN A 123 -4.37 9.69 4.58
C GLN A 123 -2.83 9.75 4.43
N ILE A 124 -2.09 9.29 5.42
CA ILE A 124 -0.62 9.20 5.37
C ILE A 124 -0.19 8.28 4.24
N ALA A 125 -0.81 7.12 4.10
CA ALA A 125 -0.53 6.18 3.02
C ALA A 125 -0.80 6.80 1.63
N ASP A 126 -1.90 7.55 1.47
CA ASP A 126 -2.23 8.26 0.22
C ASP A 126 -1.17 9.28 -0.17
N VAL A 127 -0.65 10.06 0.80
CA VAL A 127 0.42 11.03 0.52
C VAL A 127 1.70 10.34 0.05
N PHE A 128 2.13 9.25 0.71
CA PHE A 128 3.31 8.50 0.29
C PHE A 128 3.11 7.79 -1.06
N ALA A 129 1.94 7.23 -1.31
CA ALA A 129 1.60 6.62 -2.60
C ALA A 129 1.67 7.65 -3.73
N ASN A 130 1.11 8.84 -3.52
CA ASN A 130 1.14 9.93 -4.49
C ASN A 130 2.56 10.48 -4.71
N LEU A 131 3.37 10.60 -3.64
CA LEU A 131 4.78 11.00 -3.75
C LEU A 131 5.55 9.99 -4.61
N TYR A 132 5.40 8.71 -4.36
CA TYR A 132 6.07 7.65 -5.13
C TYR A 132 5.58 7.62 -6.58
N TYR A 133 4.28 7.76 -6.82
CA TYR A 133 3.73 7.88 -8.17
C TYR A 133 4.32 9.08 -8.92
N SER A 134 4.40 10.25 -8.26
CA SER A 134 5.01 11.45 -8.84
C SER A 134 6.50 11.22 -9.18
N HIS A 135 7.22 10.48 -8.33
CA HIS A 135 8.60 10.08 -8.62
C HIS A 135 8.69 9.24 -9.90
N LEU A 136 7.83 8.25 -10.07
CA LEU A 136 7.80 7.42 -11.28
C LEU A 136 7.51 8.21 -12.54
N GLN A 137 6.63 9.21 -12.45
CA GLN A 137 6.23 10.03 -13.61
C GLN A 137 7.28 11.06 -14.01
N THR A 138 7.96 11.67 -13.04
CA THR A 138 8.81 12.86 -13.27
C THR A 138 10.30 12.63 -13.04
N GLY A 139 10.68 11.51 -12.42
CA GLY A 139 12.02 11.28 -11.89
C GLY A 139 12.41 12.17 -10.70
N GLY A 140 11.45 12.98 -10.17
CA GLY A 140 11.63 13.81 -8.99
C GLY A 140 11.65 13.02 -7.69
N TYR A 141 11.74 13.70 -6.56
CA TYR A 141 11.65 13.14 -5.19
C TYR A 141 12.69 12.05 -4.82
N LYS A 142 13.80 11.95 -5.56
CA LYS A 142 14.86 10.97 -5.26
C LYS A 142 15.45 11.17 -3.87
N ASN A 143 15.69 12.44 -3.48
CA ASN A 143 16.25 12.77 -2.18
C ASN A 143 15.28 12.45 -1.04
N GLU A 144 13.98 12.69 -1.25
CA GLU A 144 12.93 12.39 -0.30
C GLU A 144 12.79 10.89 -0.07
N LEU A 145 12.81 10.08 -1.14
CA LEU A 145 12.78 8.62 -1.04
C LEU A 145 14.04 8.09 -0.33
N LYS A 146 15.21 8.60 -0.69
CA LYS A 146 16.47 8.24 -0.02
C LYS A 146 16.43 8.56 1.49
N LYS A 147 15.87 9.71 1.85
CA LYS A 147 15.67 10.10 3.25
C LYS A 147 14.79 9.12 4.01
N LEU A 148 13.71 8.65 3.38
CA LEU A 148 12.82 7.64 3.97
C LEU A 148 13.51 6.29 4.14
N GLU A 149 14.36 5.88 3.18
CA GLU A 149 15.18 4.68 3.29
C GLU A 149 16.22 4.78 4.42
N GLU A 150 16.96 5.89 4.46
CA GLU A 150 17.98 6.14 5.51
C GLU A 150 17.37 6.25 6.91
N ALA A 151 16.15 6.79 7.03
CA ALA A 151 15.40 6.82 8.28
C ALA A 151 14.81 5.45 8.68
N GLY A 152 14.95 4.42 7.81
CA GLY A 152 14.40 3.10 8.07
C GLY A 152 12.86 3.03 7.92
N ILE A 153 12.25 4.01 7.27
CA ILE A 153 10.80 4.05 7.01
C ILE A 153 10.47 3.27 5.75
N LEU A 154 11.03 3.63 4.60
CA LEU A 154 10.82 2.91 3.35
C LEU A 154 11.64 1.62 3.36
N LYS A 155 10.96 0.48 3.49
CA LYS A 155 11.59 -0.84 3.60
C LYS A 155 11.69 -1.55 2.27
N PHE A 156 10.63 -1.50 1.46
CA PHE A 156 10.58 -2.28 0.23
C PHE A 156 9.54 -1.74 -0.75
N VAL A 157 9.81 -1.94 -2.04
CA VAL A 157 8.87 -1.70 -3.13
C VAL A 157 8.59 -3.02 -3.83
N PHE A 158 7.39 -3.56 -3.59
CA PHE A 158 6.90 -4.75 -4.28
C PHE A 158 6.36 -4.34 -5.66
N THR A 159 6.81 -5.01 -6.71
CA THR A 159 6.37 -4.73 -8.08
C THR A 159 5.66 -5.95 -8.66
N PHE A 160 4.47 -5.74 -9.25
CA PHE A 160 3.69 -6.75 -9.95
C PHE A 160 3.33 -6.28 -11.37
N PRO A 161 3.43 -7.16 -12.40
CA PRO A 161 4.13 -8.43 -12.37
C PRO A 161 5.64 -8.26 -12.15
N LYS A 162 6.26 -9.29 -11.62
CA LYS A 162 7.74 -9.32 -11.51
C LYS A 162 8.34 -9.43 -12.90
N GLN A 163 9.44 -8.74 -13.14
CA GLN A 163 10.32 -8.99 -14.27
C GLN A 163 11.12 -10.26 -14.05
#